data_3a61c05664e79ac8391e0960b8bc0949
#
_entry.id   3a61c05664e79ac8391e0960b8bc0949
#
_cell.length_a   1.000
_cell.length_b   1.000
_cell.length_c   1.000
_cell.angle_alpha   90.00
_cell.angle_beta   90.00
_cell.angle_gamma   90.00
#
_symmetry.space_group_name_H-M   'P 1'
#
loop_
_entity.id
_entity.type
_entity.pdbx_description
1 polymer ?
#
loop_
_entity_poly.entity_id
_entity_poly.type
_entity_poly.pdbx_seq_one_letter_code
_entity_poly.pdbx_strand_id
1 'polypeptide(L)'
;MKMIIIAAMLLSLMPITVEAQEAEINSRDIRGKVVYQDDEVVFRQLDEHTWIGNGHRVYNESLYLVEGNDRALLIDAGTYIPGLDKIVAKITSKPVTMMLTHAHGDHAGGVGPFPEVYLNAGDMPIVPNNMRNYKGQMRYLYDGEVIDLGGREIEVIFTPGHTAGSATFFDKAKHYGFSGDAFGSTNLLVFTNLSTEMYTAERIERYMKKNDIRFLFPGHYSGDNLETLQRVIDIKNMCREILDGERQPTVSNGNNGGMDMMVDDKGVRINFSSRTGMK
;
A
#
# COMPACT_ATOMS: atom_id res chain seq x y z
N MET A 1 55.79 24.35 30.93
CA MET A 1 55.24 23.81 29.68
C MET A 1 54.22 22.75 30.10
N LYS A 2 52.92 23.09 30.06
CA LYS A 2 51.84 22.13 30.39
C LYS A 2 51.26 21.63 29.05
N MET A 3 51.43 20.36 28.77
CA MET A 3 50.81 19.69 27.63
C MET A 3 49.32 19.42 27.96
N ILE A 4 48.44 19.99 27.15
CA ILE A 4 47.01 19.71 27.17
C ILE A 4 46.78 18.59 26.16
N ILE A 5 46.37 17.41 26.70
CA ILE A 5 45.91 16.28 25.88
C ILE A 5 44.45 16.49 25.61
N ILE A 6 44.13 16.76 24.35
CA ILE A 6 42.74 16.79 23.86
C ILE A 6 42.37 15.35 23.47
N ALA A 7 41.53 14.73 24.28
CA ALA A 7 40.92 13.46 23.96
C ALA A 7 39.78 13.72 22.95
N ALA A 8 40.00 13.33 21.70
CA ALA A 8 38.97 13.30 20.69
C ALA A 8 38.04 12.11 20.96
N MET A 9 36.82 12.40 21.39
CA MET A 9 35.76 11.39 21.54
C MET A 9 35.19 11.08 20.15
N LEU A 10 35.67 10.00 19.53
CA LEU A 10 35.08 9.43 18.32
C LEU A 10 33.73 8.81 18.71
N LEU A 11 32.63 9.53 18.46
CA LEU A 11 31.31 8.92 18.42
C LEU A 11 31.28 7.98 17.19
N SER A 12 31.36 6.70 17.42
CA SER A 12 31.08 5.69 16.41
C SER A 12 29.58 5.71 16.11
N LEU A 13 29.19 6.35 15.02
CA LEU A 13 27.88 6.14 14.40
C LEU A 13 27.84 4.69 13.91
N MET A 14 27.31 3.79 14.72
CA MET A 14 26.97 2.46 14.23
C MET A 14 25.86 2.61 13.18
N PRO A 15 25.99 1.99 12.00
CA PRO A 15 24.89 1.97 11.05
C PRO A 15 23.72 1.22 11.71
N ILE A 16 22.57 1.88 11.83
CA ILE A 16 21.33 1.23 12.26
C ILE A 16 21.04 0.17 11.19
N THR A 17 21.01 -1.09 11.57
CA THR A 17 20.71 -2.19 10.64
C THR A 17 19.26 -2.06 10.14
N VAL A 18 18.99 -2.49 8.90
CA VAL A 18 17.65 -2.51 8.30
C VAL A 18 16.65 -3.21 9.24
N GLU A 19 17.05 -4.33 9.86
CA GLU A 19 16.24 -5.07 10.83
C GLU A 19 15.88 -4.25 12.08
N ALA A 20 16.78 -3.41 12.59
CA ALA A 20 16.49 -2.55 13.75
C ALA A 20 15.48 -1.46 13.38
N GLN A 21 15.49 -0.97 12.16
CA GLN A 21 14.58 0.06 11.68
C GLN A 21 13.20 -0.52 11.31
N GLU A 22 13.16 -1.73 10.74
CA GLU A 22 11.91 -2.49 10.54
C GLU A 22 11.28 -2.87 11.89
N ALA A 23 12.06 -3.30 12.87
CA ALA A 23 11.59 -3.57 14.22
C ALA A 23 11.06 -2.30 14.92
N GLU A 24 11.68 -1.14 14.68
CA GLU A 24 11.21 0.14 15.22
C GLU A 24 9.88 0.57 14.58
N ILE A 25 9.69 0.31 13.28
CA ILE A 25 8.43 0.60 12.57
C ILE A 25 7.35 -0.40 12.98
N ASN A 26 7.67 -1.68 13.09
CA ASN A 26 6.75 -2.72 13.56
C ASN A 26 6.38 -2.57 15.05
N SER A 27 7.26 -2.00 15.86
CA SER A 27 6.99 -1.65 17.27
C SER A 27 6.21 -0.34 17.43
N ARG A 28 6.13 0.48 16.36
CA ARG A 28 5.15 1.54 16.27
C ARG A 28 3.79 0.87 16.06
N ASP A 29 3.31 0.32 17.15
CA ASP A 29 1.93 -0.05 17.33
C ASP A 29 1.05 0.90 16.46
N ILE A 30 0.08 0.40 15.71
CA ILE A 30 -0.97 1.19 15.04
C ILE A 30 -1.48 2.33 15.94
N ARG A 31 -1.18 2.27 17.21
CA ARG A 31 -1.38 3.26 18.26
C ARG A 31 -0.52 4.52 18.14
N GLY A 32 0.22 4.79 17.07
CA GLY A 32 0.87 6.08 16.82
C GLY A 32 -0.08 7.23 17.22
N LYS A 33 0.42 8.40 17.53
CA LYS A 33 -0.39 9.53 18.05
C LYS A 33 -1.67 9.67 17.22
N VAL A 34 -2.83 9.40 17.84
CA VAL A 34 -4.14 9.64 17.24
C VAL A 34 -4.29 11.12 17.02
N VAL A 35 -4.55 11.54 15.78
CA VAL A 35 -4.79 12.94 15.40
C VAL A 35 -6.26 13.20 15.10
N TYR A 36 -7.00 12.16 14.74
CA TYR A 36 -8.45 12.19 14.55
C TYR A 36 -9.05 10.81 14.83
N GLN A 37 -10.26 10.76 15.38
CA GLN A 37 -11.02 9.53 15.57
C GLN A 37 -12.52 9.83 15.63
N ASP A 38 -13.31 8.97 14.97
CA ASP A 38 -14.75 8.85 15.12
C ASP A 38 -15.18 7.37 14.97
N ASP A 39 -16.48 7.13 14.78
CA ASP A 39 -17.03 5.76 14.64
C ASP A 39 -16.65 5.09 13.31
N GLU A 40 -16.23 5.86 12.30
CA GLU A 40 -15.94 5.34 10.95
C GLU A 40 -14.45 5.18 10.66
N VAL A 41 -13.59 6.03 11.26
CA VAL A 41 -12.16 6.03 10.96
C VAL A 41 -11.33 6.56 12.13
N VAL A 42 -10.11 6.04 12.25
CA VAL A 42 -9.09 6.61 13.12
C VAL A 42 -7.84 6.97 12.30
N PHE A 43 -7.41 8.23 12.39
CA PHE A 43 -6.15 8.68 11.81
C PHE A 43 -5.05 8.75 12.85
N ARG A 44 -3.91 8.16 12.52
CA ARG A 44 -2.69 8.16 13.35
C ARG A 44 -1.52 8.69 12.56
N GLN A 45 -0.63 9.38 13.23
CA GLN A 45 0.61 9.87 12.64
C GLN A 45 1.63 8.75 12.56
N LEU A 46 2.10 8.42 11.34
CA LEU A 46 3.18 7.48 11.08
C LEU A 46 4.55 8.15 11.21
N ASP A 47 4.69 9.30 10.57
CA ASP A 47 5.87 10.18 10.69
C ASP A 47 5.42 11.66 10.64
N GLU A 48 6.37 12.61 10.58
CA GLU A 48 6.09 14.04 10.68
C GLU A 48 5.05 14.55 9.66
N HIS A 49 5.06 13.97 8.45
CA HIS A 49 4.22 14.40 7.32
C HIS A 49 3.48 13.23 6.65
N THR A 50 3.25 12.15 7.38
CA THR A 50 2.52 10.98 6.90
C THR A 50 1.59 10.47 7.98
N TRP A 51 0.34 10.21 7.60
CA TRP A 51 -0.69 9.66 8.48
C TRP A 51 -1.35 8.45 7.83
N ILE A 52 -1.75 7.51 8.67
CA ILE A 52 -2.62 6.41 8.29
C ILE A 52 -4.01 6.63 8.88
N GLY A 53 -5.03 6.49 8.06
CA GLY A 53 -6.41 6.30 8.45
C GLY A 53 -6.77 4.82 8.37
N ASN A 54 -7.34 4.27 9.43
CA ASN A 54 -7.91 2.92 9.39
C ASN A 54 -9.41 3.01 9.51
N GLY A 55 -10.11 2.55 8.48
CA GLY A 55 -11.56 2.43 8.48
C GLY A 55 -12.03 1.26 9.34
N HIS A 56 -13.28 1.28 9.75
CA HIS A 56 -13.85 0.31 10.68
C HIS A 56 -14.84 -0.66 10.04
N ARG A 57 -14.97 -0.65 8.69
CA ARG A 57 -16.00 -1.43 8.01
C ARG A 57 -15.50 -2.73 7.39
N VAL A 58 -14.31 -2.72 6.77
CA VAL A 58 -13.76 -3.88 6.08
C VAL A 58 -12.31 -4.10 6.49
N TYR A 59 -12.07 -5.01 7.44
CA TYR A 59 -10.74 -5.49 7.83
C TYR A 59 -9.69 -4.39 8.00
N ASN A 60 -10.06 -3.25 8.59
CA ASN A 60 -9.12 -2.18 8.88
C ASN A 60 -8.54 -1.54 7.60
N GLU A 61 -9.40 -1.33 6.59
CA GLU A 61 -9.01 -0.70 5.33
C GLU A 61 -8.21 0.58 5.57
N SER A 62 -7.09 0.70 4.91
CA SER A 62 -6.09 1.74 5.19
C SER A 62 -6.08 2.83 4.14
N LEU A 63 -6.06 4.07 4.61
CA LEU A 63 -5.90 5.29 3.82
C LEU A 63 -4.59 5.95 4.23
N TYR A 64 -3.88 6.56 3.29
CA TYR A 64 -2.62 7.22 3.62
C TYR A 64 -2.65 8.67 3.18
N LEU A 65 -2.48 9.59 4.14
CA LEU A 65 -2.33 11.01 3.87
C LEU A 65 -0.83 11.34 3.89
N VAL A 66 -0.33 11.83 2.77
CA VAL A 66 1.09 12.13 2.53
C VAL A 66 1.23 13.61 2.18
N GLU A 67 1.94 14.37 3.00
CA GLU A 67 2.07 15.82 2.85
C GLU A 67 3.48 16.23 2.40
N GLY A 68 3.56 17.13 1.43
CA GLY A 68 4.74 17.89 1.07
C GLY A 68 4.61 19.36 1.46
N ASN A 69 5.48 20.24 0.93
CA ASN A 69 5.44 21.66 1.27
C ASN A 69 4.23 22.39 0.67
N ASP A 70 3.76 21.98 -0.52
CA ASP A 70 2.76 22.72 -1.29
C ASP A 70 1.38 22.05 -1.28
N ARG A 71 1.33 20.74 -1.26
CA ARG A 71 0.10 19.94 -1.35
C ARG A 71 0.25 18.57 -0.68
N ALA A 72 -0.87 17.87 -0.55
CA ALA A 72 -0.90 16.52 0.00
C ALA A 72 -1.61 15.54 -0.95
N LEU A 73 -1.28 14.26 -0.82
CA LEU A 73 -2.01 13.15 -1.41
C LEU A 73 -2.83 12.45 -0.33
N LEU A 74 -4.07 12.12 -0.65
CA LEU A 74 -4.80 11.07 0.05
C LEU A 74 -4.83 9.84 -0.86
N ILE A 75 -4.22 8.76 -0.43
CA ILE A 75 -4.17 7.47 -1.12
C ILE A 75 -5.21 6.58 -0.48
N ASP A 76 -6.19 6.16 -1.27
CA ASP A 76 -7.41 5.43 -0.90
C ASP A 76 -8.37 6.23 0.01
N ALA A 77 -9.62 5.80 0.02
CA ALA A 77 -10.74 6.50 0.65
C ALA A 77 -11.56 5.64 1.63
N GLY A 78 -11.15 4.37 1.82
CA GLY A 78 -11.91 3.40 2.62
C GLY A 78 -13.25 3.00 2.00
N THR A 79 -14.05 2.25 2.75
CA THR A 79 -15.34 1.74 2.30
C THR A 79 -16.40 2.83 2.21
N TYR A 80 -16.57 3.56 3.29
CA TYR A 80 -17.52 4.69 3.38
C TYR A 80 -17.21 5.47 4.65
N ILE A 81 -16.70 6.68 4.47
CA ILE A 81 -16.35 7.60 5.56
C ILE A 81 -17.02 8.94 5.26
N PRO A 82 -18.18 9.23 5.88
CA PRO A 82 -18.91 10.46 5.65
C PRO A 82 -18.07 11.71 5.94
N GLY A 83 -17.96 12.61 4.96
CA GLY A 83 -17.20 13.85 5.12
C GLY A 83 -15.69 13.64 5.25
N LEU A 84 -15.14 12.61 4.59
CA LEU A 84 -13.70 12.31 4.59
C LEU A 84 -12.85 13.53 4.22
N ASP A 85 -13.29 14.35 3.26
CA ASP A 85 -12.66 15.62 2.89
C ASP A 85 -12.51 16.58 4.08
N LYS A 86 -13.55 16.69 4.90
CA LYS A 86 -13.55 17.53 6.10
C LYS A 86 -12.72 16.95 7.24
N ILE A 87 -12.65 15.64 7.32
CA ILE A 87 -11.79 14.94 8.28
C ILE A 87 -10.33 15.21 7.93
N VAL A 88 -9.95 15.00 6.67
CA VAL A 88 -8.60 15.26 6.17
C VAL A 88 -8.20 16.73 6.34
N ALA A 89 -9.13 17.66 6.12
CA ALA A 89 -8.90 19.10 6.35
C ALA A 89 -8.65 19.49 7.83
N LYS A 90 -8.93 18.60 8.79
CA LYS A 90 -8.53 18.81 10.21
C LYS A 90 -7.08 18.36 10.47
N ILE A 91 -6.50 17.55 9.58
CA ILE A 91 -5.16 16.98 9.73
C ILE A 91 -4.14 17.81 8.95
N THR A 92 -4.47 18.22 7.72
CA THR A 92 -3.63 19.07 6.87
C THR A 92 -4.39 20.29 6.38
N SER A 93 -3.72 21.44 6.27
CA SER A 93 -4.25 22.64 5.63
C SER A 93 -3.89 22.73 4.14
N LYS A 94 -3.15 21.77 3.61
CA LYS A 94 -2.70 21.74 2.20
C LYS A 94 -3.83 21.33 1.26
N PRO A 95 -3.82 21.79 0.01
CA PRO A 95 -4.67 21.21 -1.04
C PRO A 95 -4.43 19.71 -1.16
N VAL A 96 -5.50 18.91 -1.14
CA VAL A 96 -5.44 17.45 -1.18
C VAL A 96 -5.86 16.93 -2.55
N THR A 97 -5.04 16.07 -3.14
CA THR A 97 -5.38 15.28 -4.33
C THR A 97 -5.75 13.86 -3.89
N MET A 98 -6.89 13.33 -4.35
CA MET A 98 -7.37 11.99 -4.06
C MET A 98 -6.88 11.01 -5.13
N MET A 99 -6.17 9.94 -4.73
CA MET A 99 -5.67 8.90 -5.62
C MET A 99 -5.99 7.52 -5.06
N LEU A 100 -6.22 6.56 -5.95
CA LEU A 100 -6.57 5.19 -5.58
C LEU A 100 -5.45 4.23 -5.94
N THR A 101 -5.15 3.30 -5.02
CA THR A 101 -4.32 2.14 -5.33
C THR A 101 -5.05 1.21 -6.28
N HIS A 102 -6.36 1.03 -6.10
CA HIS A 102 -7.24 0.26 -6.97
C HIS A 102 -8.72 0.60 -6.69
N ALA A 103 -9.64 0.11 -7.50
CA ALA A 103 -11.03 0.51 -7.43
C ALA A 103 -11.97 -0.48 -6.72
N HIS A 104 -11.52 -1.30 -5.77
CA HIS A 104 -12.43 -2.04 -4.90
C HIS A 104 -13.15 -1.13 -3.91
N GLY A 105 -14.34 -1.56 -3.46
CA GLY A 105 -15.24 -0.72 -2.68
C GLY A 105 -14.71 -0.32 -1.30
N ASP A 106 -13.83 -1.09 -0.73
CA ASP A 106 -13.16 -0.81 0.54
C ASP A 106 -11.97 0.15 0.43
N HIS A 107 -11.56 0.48 -0.79
CA HIS A 107 -10.55 1.50 -1.09
C HIS A 107 -11.15 2.74 -1.77
N ALA A 108 -12.17 2.53 -2.61
CA ALA A 108 -12.76 3.59 -3.44
C ALA A 108 -14.16 4.04 -2.97
N GLY A 109 -14.76 3.38 -1.97
CA GLY A 109 -16.15 3.67 -1.56
C GLY A 109 -16.33 5.05 -0.95
N GLY A 110 -15.32 5.58 -0.29
CA GLY A 110 -15.32 6.89 0.38
C GLY A 110 -15.00 8.10 -0.52
N VAL A 111 -14.81 7.94 -1.84
CA VAL A 111 -14.41 9.04 -2.75
C VAL A 111 -15.46 10.12 -2.97
N GLY A 112 -16.71 9.89 -2.55
CA GLY A 112 -17.85 10.79 -2.83
C GLY A 112 -17.63 12.27 -2.58
N PRO A 113 -16.97 12.72 -1.51
CA PRO A 113 -16.72 14.12 -1.22
C PRO A 113 -15.69 14.81 -2.13
N PHE A 114 -14.87 14.04 -2.88
CA PHE A 114 -13.79 14.60 -3.70
C PHE A 114 -14.28 14.94 -5.11
N PRO A 115 -14.02 16.16 -5.60
CA PRO A 115 -14.46 16.56 -6.95
C PRO A 115 -13.73 15.83 -8.08
N GLU A 116 -12.53 15.30 -7.77
CA GLU A 116 -11.67 14.62 -8.71
C GLU A 116 -10.95 13.45 -8.02
N VAL A 117 -10.83 12.33 -8.72
CA VAL A 117 -10.10 11.14 -8.26
C VAL A 117 -9.22 10.60 -9.37
N TYR A 118 -8.00 10.20 -9.01
CA TYR A 118 -7.04 9.57 -9.92
C TYR A 118 -6.98 8.07 -9.68
N LEU A 119 -7.04 7.28 -10.75
CA LEU A 119 -6.94 5.83 -10.72
C LEU A 119 -6.31 5.29 -12.01
N ASN A 120 -5.81 4.07 -11.97
CA ASN A 120 -5.37 3.38 -13.18
C ASN A 120 -6.58 2.94 -14.01
N ALA A 121 -6.57 3.25 -15.31
CA ALA A 121 -7.63 2.91 -16.25
C ALA A 121 -7.92 1.39 -16.34
N GLY A 122 -6.99 0.53 -15.93
CA GLY A 122 -7.18 -0.92 -15.86
C GLY A 122 -8.36 -1.35 -14.97
N ASP A 123 -8.75 -0.52 -13.99
CA ASP A 123 -9.88 -0.80 -13.09
C ASP A 123 -11.22 -0.22 -13.55
N MET A 124 -11.28 0.48 -14.69
CA MET A 124 -12.55 0.99 -15.21
C MET A 124 -13.68 -0.05 -15.31
N PRO A 125 -13.40 -1.35 -15.62
CA PRO A 125 -14.45 -2.37 -15.64
C PRO A 125 -15.14 -2.61 -14.29
N ILE A 126 -14.45 -2.39 -13.15
CA ILE A 126 -15.00 -2.63 -11.80
C ILE A 126 -15.56 -1.36 -11.15
N VAL A 127 -15.22 -0.17 -11.64
CA VAL A 127 -15.71 1.13 -11.14
C VAL A 127 -17.24 1.20 -11.01
N PRO A 128 -18.07 0.74 -11.98
CA PRO A 128 -19.54 0.85 -11.88
C PRO A 128 -20.12 0.13 -10.66
N ASN A 129 -19.44 -0.90 -10.17
CA ASN A 129 -19.90 -1.68 -9.01
C ASN A 129 -19.39 -1.10 -7.68
N ASN A 130 -18.22 -0.49 -7.66
CA ASN A 130 -17.51 -0.07 -6.45
C ASN A 130 -17.62 1.44 -6.16
N MET A 131 -17.78 2.26 -7.20
CA MET A 131 -17.90 3.71 -7.10
C MET A 131 -19.27 4.22 -7.63
N ARG A 132 -20.35 3.45 -7.36
CA ARG A 132 -21.68 3.63 -7.99
C ARG A 132 -22.25 5.05 -7.94
N ASN A 133 -21.96 5.80 -6.90
CA ASN A 133 -22.54 7.13 -6.66
C ASN A 133 -21.53 8.26 -6.87
N TYR A 134 -20.33 7.96 -7.33
CA TYR A 134 -19.34 8.98 -7.59
C TYR A 134 -19.79 9.89 -8.74
N LYS A 135 -19.78 11.22 -8.51
CA LYS A 135 -20.22 12.24 -9.46
C LYS A 135 -19.10 13.19 -9.90
N GLY A 136 -17.91 13.04 -9.31
CA GLY A 136 -16.73 13.81 -9.65
C GLY A 136 -16.08 13.35 -10.96
N GLN A 137 -14.95 13.96 -11.27
CA GLN A 137 -14.16 13.62 -12.45
C GLN A 137 -13.22 12.47 -12.12
N MET A 138 -13.12 11.50 -13.03
CA MET A 138 -12.08 10.46 -12.98
C MET A 138 -10.93 10.89 -13.90
N ARG A 139 -9.72 10.86 -13.36
CA ARG A 139 -8.46 11.09 -14.05
C ARG A 139 -7.64 9.81 -14.04
N TYR A 140 -6.72 9.69 -14.99
CA TYR A 140 -5.92 8.49 -15.09
C TYR A 140 -4.49 8.73 -14.60
N LEU A 141 -4.00 7.77 -13.82
CA LEU A 141 -2.60 7.65 -13.45
C LEU A 141 -1.81 7.09 -14.62
N TYR A 142 -0.52 7.40 -14.66
CA TYR A 142 0.42 6.84 -15.62
C TYR A 142 1.53 6.08 -14.91
N ASP A 143 1.95 4.97 -15.51
CA ASP A 143 3.04 4.15 -14.97
C ASP A 143 4.36 4.91 -15.03
N GLY A 144 5.05 5.03 -13.90
CA GLY A 144 6.27 5.83 -13.76
C GLY A 144 6.03 7.34 -13.58
N GLU A 145 4.78 7.78 -13.43
CA GLU A 145 4.48 9.19 -13.14
C GLU A 145 5.06 9.59 -11.77
N VAL A 146 5.66 10.77 -11.72
CA VAL A 146 6.17 11.36 -10.49
C VAL A 146 5.32 12.57 -10.10
N ILE A 147 4.78 12.53 -8.89
CA ILE A 147 3.92 13.56 -8.33
C ILE A 147 4.74 14.34 -7.31
N ASP A 148 5.10 15.58 -7.63
CA ASP A 148 5.80 16.47 -6.71
C ASP A 148 4.79 17.17 -5.78
N LEU A 149 4.96 16.99 -4.48
CA LEU A 149 4.13 17.60 -3.44
C LEU A 149 4.75 18.91 -2.87
N GLY A 150 5.77 19.44 -3.54
CA GLY A 150 6.60 20.54 -3.06
C GLY A 150 7.81 20.00 -2.29
N GLY A 151 8.77 19.44 -3.04
CA GLY A 151 10.00 18.85 -2.48
C GLY A 151 9.85 17.45 -1.89
N ARG A 152 8.69 16.82 -2.02
CA ARG A 152 8.44 15.41 -1.74
C ARG A 152 7.82 14.75 -2.96
N GLU A 153 8.54 13.85 -3.58
CA GLU A 153 8.15 13.17 -4.81
C GLU A 153 7.56 11.78 -4.51
N ILE A 154 6.40 11.51 -5.07
CA ILE A 154 5.73 10.20 -5.01
C ILE A 154 5.67 9.62 -6.42
N GLU A 155 6.31 8.47 -6.64
CA GLU A 155 6.31 7.79 -7.94
C GLU A 155 5.22 6.72 -7.97
N VAL A 156 4.43 6.70 -9.05
CA VAL A 156 3.37 5.72 -9.29
C VAL A 156 3.91 4.58 -10.13
N ILE A 157 3.80 3.35 -9.64
CA ILE A 157 4.17 2.14 -10.39
C ILE A 157 2.94 1.23 -10.47
N PHE A 158 2.56 0.83 -11.67
CA PHE A 158 1.45 -0.11 -11.86
C PHE A 158 1.83 -1.50 -11.38
N THR A 159 0.96 -2.08 -10.56
CA THR A 159 1.13 -3.38 -9.91
C THR A 159 -0.09 -4.29 -10.15
N PRO A 160 -0.42 -4.60 -11.43
CA PRO A 160 -1.55 -5.47 -11.75
C PRO A 160 -1.34 -6.87 -11.16
N GLY A 161 -2.43 -7.47 -10.66
CA GLY A 161 -2.41 -8.80 -10.01
C GLY A 161 -3.66 -8.96 -9.18
N HIS A 162 -3.73 -8.28 -8.04
CA HIS A 162 -4.96 -8.17 -7.26
C HIS A 162 -6.11 -7.62 -8.12
N THR A 163 -5.95 -6.44 -8.71
CA THR A 163 -6.81 -5.98 -9.81
C THR A 163 -5.97 -5.68 -11.06
N ALA A 164 -6.63 -5.50 -12.21
CA ALA A 164 -5.95 -5.09 -13.44
C ALA A 164 -5.40 -3.66 -13.35
N GLY A 165 -6.00 -2.81 -12.52
CA GLY A 165 -5.64 -1.41 -12.33
C GLY A 165 -4.88 -1.13 -11.03
N SER A 166 -4.42 -2.14 -10.31
CA SER A 166 -3.63 -1.91 -9.08
C SER A 166 -2.40 -1.06 -9.36
N ALA A 167 -2.12 -0.13 -8.45
CA ALA A 167 -0.97 0.78 -8.49
C ALA A 167 -0.37 0.92 -7.08
N THR A 168 0.94 1.01 -7.01
CA THR A 168 1.71 1.26 -5.79
C THR A 168 2.35 2.64 -5.87
N PHE A 169 2.31 3.39 -4.78
CA PHE A 169 2.85 4.73 -4.65
C PHE A 169 4.15 4.67 -3.85
N PHE A 170 5.25 5.15 -4.40
CA PHE A 170 6.57 5.06 -3.78
C PHE A 170 7.10 6.42 -3.33
N ASP A 171 7.47 6.52 -2.07
CA ASP A 171 8.27 7.59 -1.51
C ASP A 171 9.72 7.13 -1.39
N LYS A 172 10.52 7.41 -2.42
CA LYS A 172 11.92 6.98 -2.46
C LYS A 172 12.77 7.65 -1.40
N ALA A 173 12.46 8.90 -1.05
CA ALA A 173 13.20 9.63 -0.03
C ALA A 173 12.99 9.07 1.38
N LYS A 174 11.84 8.42 1.59
CA LYS A 174 11.47 7.76 2.85
C LYS A 174 11.77 6.25 2.84
N HIS A 175 12.20 5.69 1.72
CA HIS A 175 12.50 4.26 1.54
C HIS A 175 11.31 3.32 1.74
N TYR A 176 10.08 3.79 1.49
CA TYR A 176 8.86 2.99 1.58
C TYR A 176 7.86 3.31 0.46
N GLY A 177 6.75 2.58 0.43
CA GLY A 177 5.63 2.84 -0.48
C GLY A 177 4.30 2.43 0.12
N PHE A 178 3.22 2.59 -0.67
CA PHE A 178 1.84 2.26 -0.31
C PHE A 178 1.28 1.38 -1.42
N SER A 179 1.09 0.10 -1.13
CA SER A 179 0.79 -0.93 -2.15
C SER A 179 -0.70 -1.20 -2.33
N GLY A 180 -1.58 -0.68 -1.46
CA GLY A 180 -2.94 -1.19 -1.41
C GLY A 180 -2.91 -2.72 -1.22
N ASP A 181 -3.72 -3.42 -2.00
CA ASP A 181 -3.85 -4.87 -1.92
C ASP A 181 -2.96 -5.65 -2.90
N ALA A 182 -2.02 -4.96 -3.58
CA ALA A 182 -1.18 -5.58 -4.59
C ALA A 182 -0.41 -6.81 -4.09
N PHE A 183 -0.08 -6.87 -2.79
CA PHE A 183 0.60 -7.99 -2.15
C PHE A 183 -0.18 -8.58 -0.96
N GLY A 184 -1.44 -8.13 -0.77
CA GLY A 184 -2.49 -8.82 -0.03
C GLY A 184 -2.46 -8.75 1.48
N SER A 185 -1.67 -7.92 2.13
CA SER A 185 -1.72 -7.71 3.60
C SER A 185 -1.72 -9.01 4.44
N THR A 186 -1.13 -10.11 3.96
CA THR A 186 -1.11 -11.51 4.40
C THR A 186 -2.07 -12.45 3.66
N ASN A 187 -3.10 -11.95 3.00
CA ASN A 187 -4.11 -12.73 2.28
C ASN A 187 -4.34 -12.15 0.88
N LEU A 188 -3.45 -12.47 -0.05
CA LEU A 188 -3.51 -11.98 -1.42
C LEU A 188 -4.66 -12.64 -2.20
N LEU A 189 -5.52 -11.82 -2.79
CA LEU A 189 -6.58 -12.23 -3.72
C LEU A 189 -6.17 -11.81 -5.14
N VAL A 190 -5.86 -12.78 -6.01
CA VAL A 190 -5.46 -12.52 -7.40
C VAL A 190 -6.67 -12.62 -8.31
N PHE A 191 -7.27 -11.48 -8.65
CA PHE A 191 -8.43 -11.43 -9.57
C PHE A 191 -8.04 -11.45 -11.03
N THR A 192 -6.76 -11.24 -11.36
CA THR A 192 -6.23 -11.39 -12.71
C THR A 192 -5.80 -12.84 -12.97
N ASN A 193 -4.50 -13.12 -12.96
CA ASN A 193 -3.92 -14.45 -13.01
C ASN A 193 -2.53 -14.49 -12.36
N LEU A 194 -2.05 -15.70 -12.06
CA LEU A 194 -0.77 -15.90 -11.37
C LEU A 194 0.45 -15.43 -12.17
N SER A 195 0.41 -15.49 -13.52
CA SER A 195 1.51 -14.97 -14.33
C SER A 195 1.63 -13.46 -14.19
N THR A 196 0.50 -12.76 -14.20
CA THR A 196 0.49 -11.29 -14.00
C THR A 196 1.03 -10.93 -12.62
N GLU A 197 0.58 -11.60 -11.57
CA GLU A 197 1.06 -11.38 -10.21
C GLU A 197 2.55 -11.68 -10.08
N MET A 198 3.02 -12.79 -10.66
CA MET A 198 4.43 -13.18 -10.68
C MET A 198 5.31 -12.09 -11.33
N TYR A 199 4.91 -11.61 -12.51
CA TYR A 199 5.66 -10.55 -13.22
C TYR A 199 5.61 -9.22 -12.48
N THR A 200 4.50 -8.90 -11.84
CA THR A 200 4.37 -7.73 -10.98
C THR A 200 5.33 -7.83 -9.80
N ALA A 201 5.30 -8.94 -9.07
CA ALA A 201 6.20 -9.15 -7.94
C ALA A 201 7.68 -9.12 -8.37
N GLU A 202 8.03 -9.69 -9.53
CA GLU A 202 9.39 -9.60 -10.10
C GLU A 202 9.78 -8.16 -10.43
N ARG A 203 8.88 -7.39 -11.01
CA ARG A 203 9.10 -5.97 -11.31
C ARG A 203 9.33 -5.16 -10.04
N ILE A 204 8.50 -5.38 -9.02
CA ILE A 204 8.59 -4.65 -7.75
C ILE A 204 9.81 -5.08 -6.94
N GLU A 205 10.19 -6.36 -6.94
CA GLU A 205 11.47 -6.81 -6.36
C GLU A 205 12.65 -6.01 -6.95
N ARG A 206 12.73 -5.91 -8.29
CA ARG A 206 13.79 -5.14 -8.96
C ARG A 206 13.73 -3.65 -8.61
N TYR A 207 12.52 -3.09 -8.57
CA TYR A 207 12.30 -1.69 -8.24
C TYR A 207 12.73 -1.38 -6.79
N MET A 208 12.30 -2.19 -5.82
CA MET A 208 12.65 -2.04 -4.41
C MET A 208 14.17 -2.12 -4.20
N LYS A 209 14.84 -3.12 -4.79
CA LYS A 209 16.30 -3.25 -4.73
C LYS A 209 17.04 -2.06 -5.33
N LYS A 210 16.60 -1.57 -6.49
CA LYS A 210 17.23 -0.45 -7.20
C LYS A 210 17.13 0.87 -6.43
N ASN A 211 16.01 1.09 -5.74
CA ASN A 211 15.69 2.36 -5.09
C ASN A 211 15.81 2.30 -3.56
N ASP A 212 16.36 1.22 -2.99
CA ASP A 212 16.50 1.01 -1.55
C ASP A 212 15.15 1.13 -0.81
N ILE A 213 14.06 0.64 -1.41
CA ILE A 213 12.75 0.57 -0.76
C ILE A 213 12.75 -0.62 0.20
N ARG A 214 12.45 -0.39 1.45
CA ARG A 214 12.58 -1.39 2.52
C ARG A 214 11.30 -2.18 2.74
N PHE A 215 10.14 -1.50 2.65
CA PHE A 215 8.83 -2.09 2.86
C PHE A 215 7.74 -1.25 2.18
N LEU A 216 6.55 -1.85 2.08
CA LEU A 216 5.34 -1.17 1.63
C LEU A 216 4.28 -1.26 2.72
N PHE A 217 3.54 -0.20 2.90
CA PHE A 217 2.32 -0.19 3.71
C PHE A 217 1.17 -0.78 2.88
N PRO A 218 0.53 -1.86 3.36
CA PRO A 218 -0.54 -2.54 2.64
C PRO A 218 -1.89 -1.84 2.75
N GLY A 219 -2.88 -2.30 1.99
CA GLY A 219 -4.25 -1.79 2.02
C GLY A 219 -5.02 -2.09 3.30
N HIS A 220 -4.58 -3.07 4.10
CA HIS A 220 -5.17 -3.46 5.38
C HIS A 220 -4.09 -3.57 6.47
N TYR A 221 -3.44 -2.45 6.76
CA TYR A 221 -2.34 -2.41 7.70
C TYR A 221 -2.81 -2.61 9.14
N SER A 222 -2.28 -3.64 9.80
CA SER A 222 -2.61 -4.02 11.19
C SER A 222 -1.48 -3.74 12.21
N GLY A 223 -0.37 -3.17 11.76
CA GLY A 223 0.77 -2.80 12.62
C GLY A 223 1.99 -3.71 12.49
N ASP A 224 1.79 -4.96 12.05
CA ASP A 224 2.81 -6.00 11.96
C ASP A 224 2.88 -6.70 10.59
N ASN A 225 2.09 -6.24 9.61
CA ASN A 225 1.95 -6.88 8.30
C ASN A 225 2.48 -6.02 7.14
N LEU A 226 3.61 -5.34 7.32
CA LEU A 226 4.30 -4.65 6.24
C LEU A 226 4.69 -5.62 5.12
N GLU A 227 4.58 -5.15 3.87
CA GLU A 227 5.03 -5.89 2.69
C GLU A 227 6.53 -5.67 2.48
N THR A 228 7.34 -6.57 3.02
CA THR A 228 8.81 -6.51 2.90
C THR A 228 9.28 -6.98 1.53
N LEU A 229 10.52 -6.64 1.16
CA LEU A 229 11.16 -7.17 -0.06
C LEU A 229 11.14 -8.71 -0.08
N GLN A 230 11.37 -9.36 1.07
CA GLN A 230 11.34 -10.83 1.14
C GLN A 230 9.95 -11.38 0.85
N ARG A 231 8.91 -10.71 1.35
CA ARG A 231 7.53 -11.11 1.08
C ARG A 231 7.17 -11.00 -0.40
N VAL A 232 7.58 -9.93 -1.08
CA VAL A 232 7.41 -9.79 -2.54
C VAL A 232 8.12 -10.91 -3.29
N ILE A 233 9.34 -11.28 -2.87
CA ILE A 233 10.11 -12.42 -3.42
C ILE A 233 9.37 -13.74 -3.19
N ASP A 234 8.81 -13.95 -2.00
CA ASP A 234 8.09 -15.18 -1.67
C ASP A 234 6.81 -15.32 -2.50
N ILE A 235 6.03 -14.24 -2.68
CA ILE A 235 4.86 -14.21 -3.58
C ILE A 235 5.27 -14.58 -5.00
N LYS A 236 6.30 -13.93 -5.55
CA LYS A 236 6.84 -14.25 -6.88
C LYS A 236 7.18 -15.73 -7.03
N ASN A 237 7.92 -16.28 -6.06
CA ASN A 237 8.37 -17.67 -6.12
C ASN A 237 7.19 -18.64 -5.98
N MET A 238 6.25 -18.38 -5.08
CA MET A 238 5.04 -19.20 -4.93
C MET A 238 4.20 -19.21 -6.21
N CYS A 239 4.00 -18.06 -6.85
CA CYS A 239 3.30 -18.00 -8.14
C CYS A 239 4.03 -18.83 -9.22
N ARG A 240 5.36 -18.73 -9.31
CA ARG A 240 6.17 -19.52 -10.26
C ARG A 240 6.03 -21.01 -9.99
N GLU A 241 6.24 -21.46 -8.75
CA GLU A 241 6.14 -22.86 -8.36
C GLU A 241 4.77 -23.48 -8.69
N ILE A 242 3.68 -22.68 -8.55
CA ILE A 242 2.33 -23.12 -8.94
C ILE A 242 2.24 -23.27 -10.46
N LEU A 243 2.71 -22.28 -11.22
CA LEU A 243 2.66 -22.27 -12.68
C LEU A 243 3.50 -23.38 -13.30
N ASP A 244 4.65 -23.70 -12.70
CA ASP A 244 5.55 -24.76 -13.13
C ASP A 244 5.07 -26.16 -12.67
N GLY A 245 3.99 -26.24 -11.86
CA GLY A 245 3.46 -27.49 -11.31
C GLY A 245 4.26 -28.08 -10.16
N GLU A 246 5.24 -27.36 -9.64
CA GLU A 246 6.08 -27.77 -8.51
C GLU A 246 5.35 -27.67 -7.17
N ARG A 247 4.38 -26.75 -7.07
CA ARG A 247 3.52 -26.56 -5.91
C ARG A 247 2.06 -26.78 -6.26
N GLN A 248 1.41 -27.70 -5.54
CA GLN A 248 -0.01 -28.00 -5.75
C GLN A 248 -0.88 -27.11 -4.86
N PRO A 249 -1.78 -26.30 -5.45
CA PRO A 249 -2.75 -25.54 -4.67
C PRO A 249 -3.81 -26.45 -4.07
N THR A 250 -4.40 -26.00 -2.97
CA THR A 250 -5.52 -26.66 -2.34
C THR A 250 -6.85 -25.95 -2.67
N VAL A 251 -7.96 -26.64 -2.55
CA VAL A 251 -9.28 -26.03 -2.71
C VAL A 251 -9.54 -25.08 -1.57
N SER A 252 -9.90 -23.84 -1.90
CA SER A 252 -10.32 -22.83 -0.91
C SER A 252 -11.79 -23.08 -0.56
N ASN A 253 -12.07 -23.32 0.72
CA ASN A 253 -13.43 -23.44 1.25
C ASN A 253 -14.01 -22.08 1.67
N GLY A 254 -13.28 -21.00 1.43
CA GLY A 254 -13.64 -19.65 1.83
C GLY A 254 -14.42 -18.89 0.76
N ASN A 255 -15.24 -17.95 1.18
CA ASN A 255 -15.96 -17.03 0.29
C ASN A 255 -15.06 -15.84 -0.10
N ASN A 256 -13.89 -16.15 -0.68
CA ASN A 256 -12.87 -15.16 -1.02
C ASN A 256 -13.09 -14.60 -2.44
N GLY A 257 -14.15 -13.82 -2.66
CA GLY A 257 -14.36 -13.15 -3.95
C GLY A 257 -14.51 -14.07 -5.16
N GLY A 258 -14.95 -15.35 -4.97
CA GLY A 258 -15.06 -16.36 -6.03
C GLY A 258 -13.76 -17.13 -6.30
N MET A 259 -12.75 -16.99 -5.45
CA MET A 259 -11.49 -17.73 -5.51
C MET A 259 -11.68 -19.13 -4.94
N ASP A 260 -11.46 -20.16 -5.75
CA ASP A 260 -11.65 -21.57 -5.41
C ASP A 260 -10.36 -22.33 -5.13
N MET A 261 -9.20 -21.70 -5.32
CA MET A 261 -7.88 -22.28 -5.07
C MET A 261 -7.05 -21.41 -4.16
N MET A 262 -6.19 -22.02 -3.34
CA MET A 262 -5.26 -21.29 -2.48
C MET A 262 -3.94 -22.02 -2.27
N VAL A 263 -2.91 -21.26 -1.95
CA VAL A 263 -1.64 -21.70 -1.35
C VAL A 263 -1.37 -20.85 -0.12
N ASP A 264 -0.91 -21.50 0.96
CA ASP A 264 -0.55 -20.81 2.20
C ASP A 264 0.85 -21.27 2.61
N ASP A 265 1.81 -20.36 2.62
CA ASP A 265 3.19 -20.62 2.99
C ASP A 265 3.90 -19.33 3.42
N LYS A 266 4.89 -19.42 4.31
CA LYS A 266 5.75 -18.31 4.75
C LYS A 266 4.97 -17.08 5.25
N GLY A 267 3.79 -17.30 5.84
CA GLY A 267 2.93 -16.23 6.32
C GLY A 267 2.24 -15.43 5.21
N VAL A 268 2.21 -15.98 3.98
CA VAL A 268 1.47 -15.44 2.83
C VAL A 268 0.46 -16.45 2.36
N ARG A 269 -0.78 -16.04 2.21
CA ARG A 269 -1.81 -16.81 1.52
C ARG A 269 -2.10 -16.17 0.18
N ILE A 270 -2.05 -16.96 -0.90
CA ILE A 270 -2.43 -16.55 -2.24
C ILE A 270 -3.70 -17.29 -2.63
N ASN A 271 -4.77 -16.55 -2.94
CA ASN A 271 -6.03 -17.10 -3.44
C ASN A 271 -6.22 -16.69 -4.90
N PHE A 272 -6.72 -17.60 -5.71
CA PHE A 272 -6.95 -17.38 -7.13
C PHE A 272 -8.07 -18.27 -7.66
N SER A 273 -8.59 -17.95 -8.85
CA SER A 273 -9.59 -18.80 -9.51
C SER A 273 -8.93 -19.90 -10.34
N SER A 274 -9.38 -21.15 -10.19
CA SER A 274 -8.94 -22.27 -11.04
C SER A 274 -9.22 -22.05 -12.53
N ARG A 275 -10.19 -21.18 -12.86
CA ARG A 275 -10.60 -20.90 -14.24
C ARG A 275 -9.70 -19.90 -14.95
N THR A 276 -9.20 -18.90 -14.22
CA THR A 276 -8.44 -17.78 -14.78
C THR A 276 -7.04 -17.65 -14.17
N GLY A 277 -6.86 -18.10 -12.94
CA GLY A 277 -5.65 -17.88 -12.17
C GLY A 277 -4.44 -18.67 -12.65
N MET A 278 -4.65 -19.83 -13.29
CA MET A 278 -3.58 -20.75 -13.74
C MET A 278 -2.98 -20.39 -15.12
N LYS A 279 -3.04 -19.14 -15.53
CA LYS A 279 -2.49 -18.67 -16.81
C LYS A 279 -1.23 -17.84 -16.61
#